data_4fafd1e6dc173c04d0d2adb3d94f1347
#
_entry.id   4fafd1e6dc173c04d0d2adb3d94f1347
#
_cell.length_a   1.000
_cell.length_b   1.000
_cell.length_c   1.000
_cell.angle_alpha   90.00
_cell.angle_beta   90.00
_cell.angle_gamma   90.00
#
_symmetry.space_group_name_H-M   'P 1'
#
loop_
_entity.id
_entity.type
_entity.pdbx_description
1 polymer ?
#
loop_
_entity_poly.entity_id
_entity_poly.type
_entity_poly.pdbx_seq_one_letter_code
_entity_poly.pdbx_strand_id
1 'polypeptide(L)'
;CSGSAENYAAGSMAPRFDPALIPSAPDLSLELALWLNGIERIAGVDEAGRGALAGPVAVGAVILPNDKPLLSATLSGARDSKQMTPRQRERLAIQIKGVALNWSVGFATAHEIDVQGIVRATRLAGIRALHQFSLAPQYLLTDFRLELPQLDISQTSLVKGDALCL
;
A
#
# COMPACT_ATOMS: atom_id res chain seq x y z
N CYS A 1 51.53 16.71 -3.63
CA CYS A 1 50.48 17.23 -2.75
C CYS A 1 49.27 16.32 -2.86
N SER A 2 49.04 15.62 -1.79
CA SER A 2 47.97 14.67 -1.53
C SER A 2 46.61 15.38 -1.41
N GLY A 3 45.63 14.90 -2.12
CA GLY A 3 44.24 15.27 -1.98
C GLY A 3 43.41 14.01 -1.81
N SER A 4 43.00 13.76 -0.61
CA SER A 4 42.19 12.65 -0.14
C SER A 4 40.80 12.66 -0.78
N ALA A 5 40.47 11.54 -1.40
CA ALA A 5 39.11 11.21 -1.82
C ALA A 5 38.28 10.85 -0.57
N GLU A 6 37.38 11.71 -0.19
CA GLU A 6 36.39 11.41 0.85
C GLU A 6 35.34 10.43 0.32
N ASN A 7 35.26 9.32 1.03
CA ASN A 7 34.26 8.27 0.88
C ASN A 7 32.85 8.82 1.09
N TYR A 8 32.02 8.85 0.06
CA TYR A 8 30.59 8.89 0.23
C TYR A 8 30.11 7.52 0.71
N ALA A 9 29.85 7.46 1.99
CA ALA A 9 29.34 6.27 2.65
C ALA A 9 27.92 5.92 2.17
N ALA A 10 27.82 4.66 1.85
CA ALA A 10 26.67 3.81 1.65
C ALA A 10 25.33 4.37 2.15
N GLY A 11 24.39 4.49 1.22
CA GLY A 11 22.96 4.57 1.53
C GLY A 11 22.55 3.38 2.39
N SER A 12 21.81 3.63 3.46
CA SER A 12 21.25 2.62 4.32
C SER A 12 20.34 1.72 3.49
N MET A 13 20.79 0.50 3.21
CA MET A 13 19.95 -0.54 2.64
C MET A 13 18.82 -0.79 3.64
N ALA A 14 17.59 -0.51 3.24
CA ALA A 14 16.42 -0.99 3.94
C ALA A 14 16.57 -2.51 4.18
N PRO A 15 16.21 -3.03 5.35
CA PRO A 15 16.36 -4.43 5.66
C PRO A 15 15.68 -5.28 4.58
N ARG A 16 16.41 -6.21 3.98
CA ARG A 16 15.85 -7.16 3.02
C ARG A 16 14.84 -8.02 3.77
N PHE A 17 13.60 -7.94 3.33
CA PHE A 17 12.52 -8.75 3.87
C PHE A 17 12.80 -10.24 3.59
N ASP A 18 12.76 -11.08 4.63
CA ASP A 18 12.92 -12.53 4.50
C ASP A 18 11.58 -13.16 4.06
N PRO A 19 11.52 -13.80 2.87
CA PRO A 19 10.31 -14.47 2.39
C PRO A 19 9.78 -15.57 3.32
N ALA A 20 10.64 -16.15 4.17
CA ALA A 20 10.24 -17.16 5.15
C ALA A 20 9.40 -16.60 6.30
N LEU A 21 9.39 -15.27 6.47
CA LEU A 21 8.57 -14.57 7.47
C LEU A 21 7.19 -14.17 6.95
N ILE A 22 6.80 -14.59 5.72
CA ILE A 22 5.48 -14.31 5.17
C ILE A 22 4.44 -15.13 5.93
N PRO A 23 3.51 -14.51 6.69
CA PRO A 23 2.45 -15.23 7.36
C PRO A 23 1.52 -15.90 6.34
N SER A 24 0.89 -17.00 6.72
CA SER A 24 -0.06 -17.73 5.86
C SER A 24 -1.39 -17.00 5.66
N ALA A 25 -1.62 -15.92 6.39
CA ALA A 25 -2.77 -15.03 6.30
C ALA A 25 -2.32 -13.59 6.57
N PRO A 26 -3.02 -12.57 6.03
CA PRO A 26 -2.74 -11.17 6.33
C PRO A 26 -2.80 -10.93 7.84
N ASP A 27 -1.82 -10.21 8.37
CA ASP A 27 -1.77 -9.81 9.77
C ASP A 27 -1.33 -8.33 9.89
N LEU A 28 -1.23 -7.83 11.11
CA LEU A 28 -0.83 -6.45 11.40
C LEU A 28 0.64 -6.34 11.84
N SER A 29 1.49 -7.34 11.55
CA SER A 29 2.85 -7.37 12.08
C SER A 29 3.71 -6.19 11.62
N LEU A 30 3.55 -5.78 10.37
CA LEU A 30 4.26 -4.64 9.79
C LEU A 30 3.74 -3.31 10.35
N GLU A 31 2.43 -3.13 10.39
CA GLU A 31 1.79 -1.97 10.97
C GLU A 31 2.17 -1.82 12.45
N LEU A 32 2.12 -2.92 13.22
CA LEU A 32 2.52 -2.92 14.63
C LEU A 32 3.97 -2.49 14.81
N ALA A 33 4.89 -2.99 13.98
CA ALA A 33 6.29 -2.60 14.04
C ALA A 33 6.48 -1.09 13.75
N LEU A 34 5.76 -0.55 12.78
CA LEU A 34 5.78 0.87 12.45
C LEU A 34 5.15 1.72 13.56
N TRP A 35 4.00 1.31 14.12
CA TRP A 35 3.33 1.99 15.23
C TRP A 35 4.21 2.04 16.49
N LEU A 36 4.91 0.95 16.82
CA LEU A 36 5.87 0.91 17.94
C LEU A 36 7.04 1.88 17.74
N ASN A 37 7.37 2.21 16.49
CA ASN A 37 8.39 3.22 16.15
C ASN A 37 7.81 4.64 16.02
N GLY A 38 6.58 4.90 16.44
CA GLY A 38 5.95 6.22 16.45
C GLY A 38 5.37 6.66 15.11
N ILE A 39 5.27 5.77 14.12
CA ILE A 39 4.65 6.05 12.83
C ILE A 39 3.17 5.68 12.93
N GLU A 40 2.31 6.67 13.16
CA GLU A 40 0.88 6.43 13.46
C GLU A 40 0.01 6.32 12.20
N ARG A 41 0.35 7.04 11.14
CA ARG A 41 -0.44 7.13 9.90
C ARG A 41 0.23 6.36 8.79
N ILE A 42 -0.08 5.08 8.72
CA ILE A 42 0.42 4.16 7.70
C ILE A 42 -0.69 3.98 6.67
N ALA A 43 -0.42 4.29 5.41
CA ALA A 43 -1.35 4.02 4.32
C ALA A 43 -0.99 2.72 3.60
N GLY A 44 -1.93 1.78 3.59
CA GLY A 44 -1.92 0.64 2.69
C GLY A 44 -2.40 1.06 1.30
N VAL A 45 -1.71 0.66 0.25
CA VAL A 45 -2.00 1.06 -1.14
C VAL A 45 -1.90 -0.15 -2.06
N ASP A 46 -2.98 -0.44 -2.79
CA ASP A 46 -3.05 -1.57 -3.72
C ASP A 46 -3.85 -1.22 -4.98
N GLU A 47 -3.59 -1.94 -6.09
CA GLU A 47 -4.24 -1.70 -7.36
C GLU A 47 -5.26 -2.78 -7.76
N ALA A 48 -6.21 -2.36 -8.58
CA ALA A 48 -7.16 -3.24 -9.26
C ALA A 48 -7.30 -2.85 -10.74
N GLY A 49 -7.56 -3.86 -11.59
CA GLY A 49 -7.77 -3.62 -13.02
C GLY A 49 -6.51 -3.67 -13.88
N ARG A 50 -5.32 -3.85 -13.32
CA ARG A 50 -4.06 -3.87 -14.05
C ARG A 50 -3.94 -5.02 -15.07
N GLY A 51 -4.61 -6.13 -14.83
CA GLY A 51 -4.64 -7.29 -15.72
C GLY A 51 -5.85 -7.31 -16.68
N ALA A 52 -6.70 -6.30 -16.66
CA ALA A 52 -7.86 -6.21 -17.55
C ALA A 52 -7.43 -5.90 -19.00
N LEU A 53 -8.13 -6.48 -19.97
CA LEU A 53 -7.86 -6.24 -21.40
C LEU A 53 -8.24 -4.82 -21.84
N ALA A 54 -9.17 -4.18 -21.12
CA ALA A 54 -9.63 -2.82 -21.39
C ALA A 54 -10.22 -2.22 -20.10
N GLY A 55 -10.28 -0.88 -20.05
CA GLY A 55 -10.85 -0.14 -18.92
C GLY A 55 -9.80 0.60 -18.09
N PRO A 56 -10.23 1.32 -17.06
CA PRO A 56 -9.34 2.06 -16.19
C PRO A 56 -8.59 1.13 -15.22
N VAL A 57 -7.46 1.61 -14.72
CA VAL A 57 -6.83 1.06 -13.52
C VAL A 57 -7.28 1.88 -12.31
N ALA A 58 -7.58 1.21 -11.21
CA ALA A 58 -7.94 1.82 -9.94
C ALA A 58 -6.84 1.52 -8.90
N VAL A 59 -6.62 2.46 -7.98
CA VAL A 59 -5.77 2.26 -6.80
C VAL A 59 -6.56 2.67 -5.57
N GLY A 60 -6.70 1.74 -4.64
CA GLY A 60 -7.24 1.97 -3.31
C GLY A 60 -6.13 2.39 -2.35
N ALA A 61 -6.44 3.31 -1.45
CA ALA A 61 -5.57 3.71 -0.36
C ALA A 61 -6.38 3.80 0.94
N VAL A 62 -5.81 3.32 2.05
CA VAL A 62 -6.48 3.31 3.36
C VAL A 62 -5.49 3.56 4.49
N ILE A 63 -5.88 4.36 5.49
CA ILE A 63 -5.19 4.49 6.78
C ILE A 63 -6.08 3.87 7.84
N LEU A 64 -5.60 2.82 8.49
CA LEU A 64 -6.29 2.17 9.59
C LEU A 64 -5.88 2.79 10.94
N PRO A 65 -6.77 2.80 11.96
CA PRO A 65 -6.42 3.25 13.30
C PRO A 65 -5.44 2.29 13.97
N ASN A 66 -4.58 2.81 14.86
CA ASN A 66 -3.74 1.98 15.72
C ASN A 66 -4.57 1.38 16.87
N ASP A 67 -5.50 0.50 16.51
CA ASP A 67 -6.38 -0.21 17.46
C ASP A 67 -6.47 -1.69 17.04
N LYS A 68 -5.49 -2.47 17.51
CA LYS A 68 -5.40 -3.90 17.16
C LYS A 68 -6.66 -4.69 17.53
N PRO A 69 -7.28 -4.54 18.72
CA PRO A 69 -8.53 -5.23 19.06
C PRO A 69 -9.66 -4.92 18.09
N LEU A 70 -9.87 -3.64 17.76
CA LEU A 70 -10.88 -3.21 16.81
C LEU A 70 -10.62 -3.80 15.42
N LEU A 71 -9.40 -3.71 14.91
CA LEU A 71 -9.03 -4.21 13.59
C LEU A 71 -9.17 -5.72 13.52
N SER A 72 -8.67 -6.46 14.51
CA SER A 72 -8.80 -7.92 14.54
C SER A 72 -10.25 -8.39 14.56
N ALA A 73 -11.14 -7.67 15.24
CA ALA A 73 -12.57 -7.98 15.27
C ALA A 73 -13.25 -7.63 13.94
N THR A 74 -12.95 -6.45 13.38
CA THR A 74 -13.63 -5.91 12.18
C THR A 74 -13.15 -6.61 10.91
N LEU A 75 -11.85 -6.91 10.83
CA LEU A 75 -11.20 -7.47 9.65
C LEU A 75 -10.99 -8.99 9.76
N SER A 76 -11.60 -9.61 10.76
CA SER A 76 -11.62 -11.08 10.87
C SER A 76 -12.24 -11.69 9.61
N GLY A 77 -11.46 -12.49 8.87
CA GLY A 77 -11.88 -13.07 7.60
C GLY A 77 -11.43 -12.30 6.35
N ALA A 78 -10.68 -11.20 6.51
CA ALA A 78 -9.94 -10.62 5.41
C ALA A 78 -8.94 -11.67 4.86
N ARG A 79 -8.90 -11.78 3.55
CA ARG A 79 -8.04 -12.71 2.80
C ARG A 79 -7.62 -12.03 1.51
N ASP A 80 -6.69 -12.66 0.80
CA ASP A 80 -6.39 -12.29 -0.59
C ASP A 80 -7.70 -12.07 -1.37
N SER A 81 -7.84 -10.90 -1.97
CA SER A 81 -9.06 -10.48 -2.70
C SER A 81 -9.47 -11.49 -3.81
N LYS A 82 -8.50 -12.22 -4.35
CA LYS A 82 -8.71 -13.26 -5.37
C LYS A 82 -9.37 -14.51 -4.80
N GLN A 83 -9.25 -14.73 -3.49
CA GLN A 83 -9.88 -15.85 -2.77
C GLN A 83 -11.27 -15.50 -2.23
N MET A 84 -11.68 -14.24 -2.35
CA MET A 84 -12.97 -13.74 -1.85
C MET A 84 -14.00 -13.64 -2.97
N THR A 85 -15.25 -14.00 -2.65
CA THR A 85 -16.39 -13.74 -3.56
C THR A 85 -16.67 -12.22 -3.65
N PRO A 86 -17.31 -11.73 -4.73
CA PRO A 86 -17.67 -10.31 -4.85
C PRO A 86 -18.46 -9.80 -3.63
N ARG A 87 -19.43 -10.56 -3.13
CA ARG A 87 -20.21 -10.17 -1.93
C ARG A 87 -19.36 -10.06 -0.67
N GLN A 88 -18.36 -10.93 -0.51
CA GLN A 88 -17.44 -10.86 0.62
C GLN A 88 -16.57 -9.60 0.53
N ARG A 89 -16.06 -9.27 -0.67
CA ARG A 89 -15.28 -8.04 -0.90
C ARG A 89 -16.10 -6.79 -0.62
N GLU A 90 -17.34 -6.71 -1.11
CA GLU A 90 -18.25 -5.58 -0.84
C GLU A 90 -18.52 -5.40 0.66
N ARG A 91 -18.81 -6.50 1.37
CA ARG A 91 -19.03 -6.47 2.82
C ARG A 91 -17.78 -5.98 3.57
N LEU A 92 -16.61 -6.52 3.22
CA LEU A 92 -15.35 -6.12 3.84
C LEU A 92 -15.02 -4.66 3.56
N ALA A 93 -15.24 -4.18 2.34
CA ALA A 93 -15.05 -2.79 1.97
C ALA A 93 -15.92 -1.83 2.82
N ILE A 94 -17.16 -2.21 3.13
CA ILE A 94 -18.03 -1.43 4.04
C ILE A 94 -17.43 -1.41 5.46
N GLN A 95 -16.96 -2.55 5.95
CA GLN A 95 -16.35 -2.65 7.27
C GLN A 95 -15.07 -1.81 7.38
N ILE A 96 -14.18 -1.91 6.38
CA ILE A 96 -12.95 -1.10 6.30
C ILE A 96 -13.28 0.39 6.31
N LYS A 97 -14.21 0.84 5.44
CA LYS A 97 -14.62 2.24 5.38
C LYS A 97 -15.20 2.75 6.70
N GLY A 98 -15.84 1.89 7.47
CA GLY A 98 -16.42 2.22 8.78
C GLY A 98 -15.41 2.45 9.89
N VAL A 99 -14.22 1.86 9.81
CA VAL A 99 -13.17 1.95 10.84
C VAL A 99 -11.95 2.75 10.38
N ALA A 100 -11.76 2.95 9.09
CA ALA A 100 -10.60 3.65 8.54
C ALA A 100 -10.57 5.12 9.01
N LEU A 101 -9.38 5.60 9.36
CA LEU A 101 -9.13 7.02 9.62
C LEU A 101 -9.24 7.84 8.33
N ASN A 102 -8.84 7.23 7.22
CA ASN A 102 -8.98 7.81 5.89
C ASN A 102 -9.00 6.69 4.84
N TRP A 103 -9.71 6.89 3.75
CA TRP A 103 -9.70 6.00 2.61
C TRP A 103 -10.05 6.76 1.33
N SER A 104 -9.55 6.29 0.21
CA SER A 104 -9.83 6.88 -1.10
C SER A 104 -9.61 5.87 -2.21
N VAL A 105 -10.07 6.23 -3.41
CA VAL A 105 -9.78 5.48 -4.64
C VAL A 105 -9.42 6.47 -5.73
N GLY A 106 -8.25 6.28 -6.33
CA GLY A 106 -7.82 7.02 -7.51
C GLY A 106 -7.93 6.15 -8.76
N PHE A 107 -8.13 6.80 -9.89
CA PHE A 107 -8.27 6.13 -11.20
C PHE A 107 -7.31 6.73 -12.22
N ALA A 108 -6.85 5.89 -13.14
CA ALA A 108 -6.32 6.33 -14.43
C ALA A 108 -7.13 5.67 -15.55
N THR A 109 -7.49 6.47 -16.54
CA THR A 109 -8.35 6.06 -17.65
C THR A 109 -7.63 5.13 -18.63
N ALA A 110 -8.37 4.42 -19.47
CA ALA A 110 -7.81 3.61 -20.55
C ALA A 110 -6.91 4.47 -21.48
N HIS A 111 -7.36 5.68 -21.80
CA HIS A 111 -6.55 6.60 -22.62
C HIS A 111 -5.20 6.96 -21.96
N GLU A 112 -5.18 7.21 -20.66
CA GLU A 112 -3.93 7.47 -19.92
C GLU A 112 -3.02 6.23 -19.91
N ILE A 113 -3.60 5.03 -19.86
CA ILE A 113 -2.84 3.78 -19.99
C ILE A 113 -2.22 3.66 -21.38
N ASP A 114 -2.98 3.95 -22.43
CA ASP A 114 -2.51 3.89 -23.80
C ASP A 114 -1.36 4.87 -24.06
N VAL A 115 -1.44 6.08 -23.51
CA VAL A 115 -0.46 7.15 -23.73
C VAL A 115 0.84 6.92 -22.95
N GLN A 116 0.77 6.50 -21.69
CA GLN A 116 1.95 6.48 -20.80
C GLN A 116 2.35 5.08 -20.30
N GLY A 117 1.56 4.06 -20.64
CA GLY A 117 1.74 2.69 -20.22
C GLY A 117 1.18 2.41 -18.80
N ILE A 118 0.85 1.13 -18.56
CA ILE A 118 0.16 0.68 -17.35
C ILE A 118 0.89 1.04 -16.05
N VAL A 119 2.22 0.97 -16.02
CA VAL A 119 3.00 1.26 -14.82
C VAL A 119 2.85 2.72 -14.39
N ARG A 120 3.00 3.66 -15.33
CA ARG A 120 2.86 5.09 -15.04
C ARG A 120 1.42 5.45 -14.71
N ALA A 121 0.44 4.88 -15.43
CA ALA A 121 -0.97 5.08 -15.17
C ALA A 121 -1.37 4.57 -13.78
N THR A 122 -0.86 3.40 -13.34
CA THR A 122 -1.10 2.88 -11.99
C THR A 122 -0.53 3.83 -10.93
N ARG A 123 0.70 4.31 -11.11
CA ARG A 123 1.30 5.32 -10.22
C ARG A 123 0.49 6.61 -10.16
N LEU A 124 0.01 7.09 -11.29
CA LEU A 124 -0.87 8.27 -11.37
C LEU A 124 -2.17 8.05 -10.58
N ALA A 125 -2.80 6.88 -10.71
CA ALA A 125 -3.97 6.51 -9.92
C ALA A 125 -3.67 6.50 -8.42
N GLY A 126 -2.52 5.95 -8.00
CA GLY A 126 -2.07 5.95 -6.60
C GLY A 126 -1.86 7.37 -6.05
N ILE A 127 -1.19 8.24 -6.81
CA ILE A 127 -1.01 9.65 -6.44
C ILE A 127 -2.38 10.34 -6.30
N ARG A 128 -3.30 10.11 -7.23
CA ARG A 128 -4.67 10.65 -7.18
C ARG A 128 -5.44 10.14 -5.95
N ALA A 129 -5.26 8.89 -5.57
CA ALA A 129 -5.84 8.36 -4.34
C ALA A 129 -5.30 9.12 -3.13
N LEU A 130 -3.99 9.17 -2.95
CA LEU A 130 -3.36 9.81 -1.79
C LEU A 130 -3.64 11.32 -1.70
N HIS A 131 -3.79 12.02 -2.82
CA HIS A 131 -4.16 13.44 -2.85
C HIS A 131 -5.61 13.71 -2.36
N GLN A 132 -6.48 12.71 -2.30
CA GLN A 132 -7.82 12.83 -1.73
C GLN A 132 -7.83 12.70 -0.21
N PHE A 133 -6.72 12.33 0.40
CA PHE A 133 -6.62 12.20 1.83
C PHE A 133 -6.71 13.55 2.53
N SER A 134 -7.59 13.67 3.51
CA SER A 134 -7.64 14.81 4.43
C SER A 134 -6.56 14.72 5.52
N LEU A 135 -6.05 13.49 5.75
CA LEU A 135 -5.01 13.18 6.74
C LEU A 135 -3.81 12.60 6.01
N ALA A 136 -2.70 13.35 5.93
CA ALA A 136 -1.51 12.92 5.22
C ALA A 136 -0.87 11.68 5.87
N PRO A 137 -0.51 10.64 5.10
CA PRO A 137 0.22 9.49 5.61
C PRO A 137 1.67 9.86 5.96
N GLN A 138 2.24 9.15 6.94
CA GLN A 138 3.66 9.25 7.31
C GLN A 138 4.48 8.14 6.65
N TYR A 139 3.81 7.05 6.26
CA TYR A 139 4.44 5.89 5.65
C TYR A 139 3.48 5.20 4.68
N LEU A 140 4.02 4.59 3.62
CA LEU A 140 3.25 3.80 2.67
C LEU A 140 3.68 2.33 2.71
N LEU A 141 2.70 1.44 2.78
CA LEU A 141 2.84 0.03 2.46
C LEU A 141 2.21 -0.21 1.10
N THR A 142 3.00 -0.59 0.11
CA THR A 142 2.55 -0.73 -1.27
C THR A 142 2.80 -2.15 -1.76
N ASP A 143 2.02 -2.62 -2.74
CA ASP A 143 2.41 -3.83 -3.47
C ASP A 143 3.71 -3.58 -4.25
N PHE A 144 4.50 -4.64 -4.46
CA PHE A 144 5.84 -4.59 -5.07
C PHE A 144 5.92 -3.83 -6.40
N ARG A 145 4.81 -3.71 -7.13
CA ARG A 145 4.74 -3.03 -8.42
C ARG A 145 4.18 -1.62 -8.36
N LEU A 146 3.82 -1.15 -7.18
CA LEU A 146 3.16 0.14 -6.95
C LEU A 146 4.02 1.11 -6.12
N GLU A 147 5.31 1.15 -6.37
CA GLU A 147 6.15 2.20 -5.80
C GLU A 147 5.77 3.58 -6.34
N LEU A 148 5.68 4.56 -5.45
CA LEU A 148 5.33 5.95 -5.72
C LEU A 148 6.52 6.89 -5.43
N PRO A 149 7.63 6.79 -6.20
CA PRO A 149 8.86 7.53 -5.92
C PRO A 149 8.71 9.05 -6.09
N GLN A 150 7.60 9.51 -6.67
CA GLN A 150 7.30 10.93 -6.82
C GLN A 150 6.83 11.59 -5.53
N LEU A 151 6.46 10.78 -4.52
CA LEU A 151 6.05 11.25 -3.22
C LEU A 151 7.25 11.20 -2.26
N ASP A 152 7.49 12.30 -1.56
CA ASP A 152 8.50 12.37 -0.50
C ASP A 152 7.95 11.75 0.80
N ILE A 153 7.59 10.47 0.73
CA ILE A 153 7.04 9.69 1.84
C ILE A 153 7.80 8.36 1.87
N SER A 154 8.29 8.00 3.06
CA SER A 154 8.92 6.69 3.28
C SER A 154 7.96 5.58 2.92
N GLN A 155 8.44 4.57 2.18
CA GLN A 155 7.60 3.49 1.70
C GLN A 155 8.32 2.14 1.71
N THR A 156 7.55 1.08 1.93
CA THR A 156 7.99 -0.30 1.76
C THR A 156 7.10 -1.00 0.75
N SER A 157 7.73 -1.56 -0.28
CA SER A 157 7.04 -2.37 -1.27
C SER A 157 7.08 -3.84 -0.87
N LEU A 158 5.92 -4.45 -0.76
CA LEU A 158 5.74 -5.82 -0.28
C LEU A 158 5.57 -6.77 -1.45
N VAL A 159 6.36 -7.82 -1.48
CA VAL A 159 6.13 -8.95 -2.40
C VAL A 159 4.97 -9.77 -1.82
N LYS A 160 3.85 -9.85 -2.54
CA LYS A 160 2.58 -10.43 -2.07
C LYS A 160 1.96 -9.64 -0.90
N GLY A 161 1.86 -8.32 -1.04
CA GLY A 161 1.29 -7.43 -0.01
C GLY A 161 -0.12 -7.83 0.42
N ASP A 162 -0.92 -8.39 -0.49
CA ASP A 162 -2.25 -8.96 -0.25
C ASP A 162 -2.27 -10.16 0.73
N ALA A 163 -1.11 -10.78 0.99
CA ALA A 163 -0.94 -11.85 1.98
C ALA A 163 -0.22 -11.39 3.25
N LEU A 164 0.31 -10.15 3.30
CA LEU A 164 1.17 -9.65 4.37
C LEU A 164 0.54 -8.54 5.21
N CYS A 165 -0.36 -7.75 4.62
CA CYS A 165 -1.03 -6.64 5.29
C CYS A 165 -2.55 -6.80 5.22
N LEU A 166 -3.23 -6.35 6.27
CA LEU A 166 -4.70 -6.25 6.28
C LEU A 166 -5.19 -5.07 5.44
#